data_9b468bce9c01e3317202d0249b605f0f
#
_entry.id   9b468bce9c01e3317202d0249b605f0f
#
_cell.length_a   1.000
_cell.length_b   1.000
_cell.length_c   1.000
_cell.angle_alpha   90.00
_cell.angle_beta   90.00
_cell.angle_gamma   90.00
#
_symmetry.space_group_name_H-M   'P 1'
#
loop_
_entity.id
_entity.type
_entity.pdbx_description
1 polymer ?
#
loop_
_entity_poly.entity_id
_entity_poly.type
_entity_poly.pdbx_seq_one_letter_code
_entity_poly.pdbx_strand_id
1 'polypeptide(L)'
;IINTYMTIHISEIPYFGRPELNNTWIGLIFMGILTILMVTKGANIGVKALYVVVAVLFLSLLLFFMGDESSGHQTLLDFNQKITDGHDFFYMFTIIFPAFTGIAAGLGLSGDLKDPKKSIPQGTLWATIVGIVVYVAVAFKLYFSATTFELAYDEMIMQKIAIWGPIIPIGLGCAAISSALGSVMIAPRTLQALGVDKIFNDGASGWFARGRKKDGEPINSL
;
A
#
# COMPACT_ATOMS: atom_id res chain seq x y z
N ILE A 1 3.73 -3.34 10.05
CA ILE A 1 4.16 -1.94 10.27
C ILE A 1 2.96 -1.11 10.69
N ILE A 2 1.83 -1.09 9.96
CA ILE A 2 0.61 -0.35 10.36
C ILE A 2 0.04 -0.85 11.68
N ASN A 3 0.01 -2.16 11.89
CA ASN A 3 -0.43 -2.74 13.14
C ASN A 3 0.45 -2.31 14.32
N THR A 4 1.76 -2.22 14.14
CA THR A 4 2.69 -1.80 15.19
C THR A 4 2.49 -0.32 15.53
N TYR A 5 2.31 0.54 14.55
CA TYR A 5 2.03 1.97 14.78
C TYR A 5 0.69 2.21 15.46
N MET A 6 -0.36 1.55 14.99
CA MET A 6 -1.69 1.69 15.57
C MET A 6 -1.73 1.14 17.01
N THR A 7 -0.97 0.08 17.31
CA THR A 7 -0.87 -0.50 18.65
C THR A 7 -0.12 0.42 19.60
N ILE A 8 1.00 1.03 19.18
CA ILE A 8 1.80 1.91 20.03
C ILE A 8 1.04 3.20 20.37
N HIS A 9 0.37 3.82 19.39
CA HIS A 9 -0.36 5.06 19.65
C HIS A 9 -1.74 4.87 20.31
N ILE A 10 -2.39 3.73 20.12
CA ILE A 10 -3.67 3.44 20.81
C ILE A 10 -3.43 3.04 22.26
N SER A 11 -2.29 2.42 22.60
CA SER A 11 -1.94 2.11 23.98
C SER A 11 -1.66 3.35 24.84
N GLU A 12 -1.30 4.47 24.24
CA GLU A 12 -1.10 5.75 24.92
C GLU A 12 -2.40 6.53 25.15
N ILE A 13 -3.52 6.12 24.54
CA ILE A 13 -4.82 6.73 24.80
C ILE A 13 -5.41 6.09 26.08
N PRO A 14 -5.62 6.85 27.17
CA PRO A 14 -6.01 6.31 28.51
C PRO A 14 -7.28 5.46 28.52
N TYR A 15 -8.14 5.57 27.50
CA TYR A 15 -9.39 4.82 27.37
C TYR A 15 -9.26 3.48 26.63
N PHE A 16 -8.18 3.26 25.91
CA PHE A 16 -7.94 2.03 25.15
C PHE A 16 -6.85 1.14 25.75
N GLY A 17 -6.45 1.41 26.98
CA GLY A 17 -5.38 0.73 27.72
C GLY A 17 -5.66 -0.74 28.09
N ARG A 18 -6.15 -1.56 27.17
CA ARG A 18 -6.09 -3.01 27.28
C ARG A 18 -5.19 -3.57 26.19
N PRO A 19 -4.08 -4.25 26.59
CA PRO A 19 -3.10 -4.77 25.64
C PRO A 19 -3.58 -5.98 24.81
N GLU A 20 -4.88 -6.28 24.82
CA GLU A 20 -5.45 -7.48 24.19
C GLU A 20 -6.33 -7.22 22.98
N LEU A 21 -6.42 -6.00 22.47
CA LEU A 21 -6.91 -5.81 21.10
C LEU A 21 -5.83 -6.33 20.16
N ASN A 22 -5.84 -7.64 19.99
CA ASN A 22 -4.97 -8.35 19.09
C ASN A 22 -5.01 -7.63 17.72
N ASN A 23 -3.86 -7.30 17.17
CA ASN A 23 -3.70 -6.60 15.87
C ASN A 23 -4.61 -7.18 14.77
N THR A 24 -4.94 -8.46 14.87
CA THR A 24 -5.86 -9.19 14.00
C THR A 24 -7.29 -8.62 14.04
N TRP A 25 -7.84 -8.28 15.23
CA TRP A 25 -9.20 -7.75 15.36
C TRP A 25 -9.31 -6.33 14.76
N ILE A 26 -8.28 -5.50 14.94
CA ILE A 26 -8.24 -4.16 14.34
C ILE A 26 -8.25 -4.29 12.82
N GLY A 27 -7.44 -5.17 12.26
CA GLY A 27 -7.42 -5.45 10.83
C GLY A 27 -8.77 -5.96 10.29
N LEU A 28 -9.41 -6.89 10.98
CA LEU A 28 -10.71 -7.43 10.60
C LEU A 28 -11.82 -6.36 10.66
N ILE A 29 -11.86 -5.53 11.69
CA ILE A 29 -12.82 -4.44 11.82
C ILE A 29 -12.63 -3.45 10.67
N PHE A 30 -11.37 -3.07 10.38
CA PHE A 30 -11.05 -2.13 9.31
C PHE A 30 -11.42 -2.69 7.93
N MET A 31 -11.09 -3.95 7.65
CA MET A 31 -11.50 -4.64 6.42
C MET A 31 -13.01 -4.75 6.31
N GLY A 32 -13.72 -5.05 7.42
CA GLY A 32 -15.18 -5.08 7.46
C GLY A 32 -15.79 -3.73 7.11
N ILE A 33 -15.26 -2.63 7.67
CA ILE A 33 -15.71 -1.27 7.36
C ILE A 33 -15.50 -0.93 5.88
N LEU A 34 -14.32 -1.24 5.33
CA LEU A 34 -14.02 -1.02 3.91
C LEU A 34 -14.96 -1.81 3.00
N THR A 35 -15.18 -3.09 3.32
CA THR A 35 -16.10 -3.94 2.56
C THR A 35 -17.53 -3.40 2.59
N ILE A 36 -18.06 -3.05 3.77
CA ILE A 36 -19.39 -2.45 3.92
C ILE A 36 -19.50 -1.14 3.12
N LEU A 37 -18.47 -0.30 3.18
CA LEU A 37 -18.43 0.95 2.43
C LEU A 37 -18.47 0.72 0.92
N MET A 38 -17.75 -0.28 0.43
CA MET A 38 -17.76 -0.66 -0.99
C MET A 38 -19.10 -1.23 -1.43
N VAL A 39 -19.71 -2.12 -0.62
CA VAL A 39 -21.05 -2.70 -0.91
C VAL A 39 -22.12 -1.62 -0.98
N THR A 40 -22.10 -0.68 -0.05
CA THR A 40 -23.17 0.35 0.07
C THR A 40 -23.02 1.50 -0.93
N LYS A 41 -21.79 1.88 -1.23
CA LYS A 41 -21.49 3.08 -2.01
C LYS A 41 -20.97 2.81 -3.43
N GLY A 42 -20.63 1.55 -3.73
CA GLY A 42 -20.12 1.14 -5.04
C GLY A 42 -18.65 1.50 -5.31
N ALA A 43 -18.10 0.95 -6.39
CA ALA A 43 -16.70 1.10 -6.79
C ALA A 43 -16.28 2.57 -7.04
N ASN A 44 -17.19 3.43 -7.45
CA ASN A 44 -16.89 4.85 -7.73
C ASN A 44 -16.31 5.62 -6.54
N ILE A 45 -16.74 5.29 -5.31
CA ILE A 45 -16.18 5.92 -4.11
C ILE A 45 -14.79 5.36 -3.83
N GLY A 46 -14.56 4.07 -4.04
CA GLY A 46 -13.23 3.47 -3.94
C GLY A 46 -12.23 4.17 -4.85
N VAL A 47 -12.58 4.40 -6.11
CA VAL A 47 -11.73 5.12 -7.07
C VAL A 47 -11.46 6.57 -6.63
N LYS A 48 -12.48 7.30 -6.16
CA LYS A 48 -12.28 8.66 -5.62
C LYS A 48 -11.37 8.67 -4.38
N ALA A 49 -11.53 7.71 -3.49
CA ALA A 49 -10.66 7.56 -2.32
C ALA A 49 -9.19 7.31 -2.73
N LEU A 50 -8.96 6.54 -3.80
CA LEU A 50 -7.61 6.32 -4.33
C LEU A 50 -6.93 7.62 -4.78
N TYR A 51 -7.64 8.55 -5.41
CA TYR A 51 -7.06 9.86 -5.77
C TYR A 51 -6.61 10.66 -4.54
N VAL A 52 -7.40 10.66 -3.48
CA VAL A 52 -7.03 11.35 -2.23
C VAL A 52 -5.81 10.68 -1.60
N VAL A 53 -5.80 9.36 -1.54
CA VAL A 53 -4.67 8.57 -1.01
C VAL A 53 -3.39 8.86 -1.79
N VAL A 54 -3.46 8.85 -3.12
CA VAL A 54 -2.32 9.16 -3.99
C VAL A 54 -1.81 10.59 -3.73
N ALA A 55 -2.71 11.57 -3.59
CA ALA A 55 -2.31 12.94 -3.28
C ALA A 55 -1.57 13.04 -1.94
N VAL A 56 -2.07 12.36 -0.90
CA VAL A 56 -1.40 12.31 0.41
C VAL A 56 -0.04 11.61 0.33
N LEU A 57 0.08 10.52 -0.44
CA LEU A 57 1.35 9.83 -0.66
C LEU A 57 2.39 10.73 -1.35
N PHE A 58 2.00 11.43 -2.40
CA PHE A 58 2.90 12.39 -3.05
C PHE A 58 3.29 13.54 -2.13
N LEU A 59 2.35 14.05 -1.34
CA LEU A 59 2.66 15.09 -0.34
C LEU A 59 3.63 14.57 0.73
N SER A 60 3.42 13.35 1.23
CA SER A 60 4.33 12.71 2.18
C SER A 60 5.73 12.58 1.61
N LEU A 61 5.83 12.11 0.36
CA LEU A 61 7.11 11.96 -0.33
C LEU A 61 7.80 13.33 -0.55
N LEU A 62 7.03 14.35 -0.94
CA LEU A 62 7.55 15.70 -1.14
C LEU A 62 8.10 16.28 0.17
N LEU A 63 7.35 16.18 1.28
CA LEU A 63 7.81 16.68 2.58
C LEU A 63 9.00 15.87 3.12
N PHE A 64 9.13 14.61 2.77
CA PHE A 64 10.32 13.83 3.07
C PHE A 64 11.54 14.32 2.29
N PHE A 65 11.41 14.55 0.98
CA PHE A 65 12.53 15.04 0.16
C PHE A 65 12.97 16.47 0.50
N MET A 66 12.03 17.29 0.95
CA MET A 66 12.33 18.67 1.38
C MET A 66 12.86 18.75 2.81
N GLY A 67 12.86 17.66 3.58
CA GLY A 67 13.33 17.63 4.95
C GLY A 67 14.85 17.70 5.06
N ASP A 68 15.33 18.00 6.25
CA ASP A 68 16.75 18.17 6.57
C ASP A 68 17.39 16.88 7.08
N GLU A 69 18.69 16.93 7.30
CA GLU A 69 19.51 15.86 7.84
C GLU A 69 19.16 15.57 9.31
N SER A 70 19.12 14.30 9.67
CA SER A 70 18.80 13.89 11.05
C SER A 70 19.96 14.11 12.02
N SER A 71 21.17 13.66 11.70
CA SER A 71 22.31 13.69 12.64
C SER A 71 23.69 13.56 12.01
N GLY A 72 23.82 13.37 10.73
CA GLY A 72 25.14 13.10 10.17
C GLY A 72 25.20 13.12 8.66
N HIS A 73 26.11 13.94 8.18
CA HIS A 73 26.37 14.10 6.75
C HIS A 73 27.38 13.06 6.28
N GLN A 74 26.96 12.13 5.44
CA GLN A 74 27.90 11.29 4.71
C GLN A 74 28.28 11.99 3.40
N THR A 75 29.48 12.54 3.37
CA THR A 75 29.94 13.40 2.26
C THR A 75 30.33 12.60 1.00
N LEU A 76 30.61 11.32 1.11
CA LEU A 76 31.07 10.45 0.02
C LEU A 76 30.32 9.11 0.04
N LEU A 77 29.96 8.63 -1.14
CA LEU A 77 29.42 7.30 -1.33
C LEU A 77 30.50 6.25 -1.07
N ASP A 78 30.46 5.61 0.07
CA ASP A 78 31.34 4.47 0.38
C ASP A 78 30.58 3.16 0.26
N PHE A 79 30.71 2.52 -0.88
CA PHE A 79 30.11 1.19 -1.16
C PHE A 79 30.80 0.03 -0.41
N ASN A 80 31.92 0.31 0.28
CA ASN A 80 32.66 -0.70 1.03
C ASN A 80 32.31 -0.73 2.53
N GLN A 81 31.42 0.15 3.00
CA GLN A 81 30.97 0.08 4.39
C GLN A 81 30.26 -1.26 4.64
N LYS A 82 30.96 -2.19 5.28
CA LYS A 82 30.36 -3.40 5.80
C LYS A 82 29.65 -3.08 7.12
N ILE A 83 28.36 -3.25 7.14
CA ILE A 83 27.60 -3.34 8.39
C ILE A 83 27.99 -4.68 9.02
N THR A 84 28.67 -4.65 10.17
CA THR A 84 29.29 -5.84 10.79
C THR A 84 28.25 -6.91 11.19
N ASP A 85 26.99 -6.50 11.41
CA ASP A 85 25.84 -7.35 11.70
C ASP A 85 24.71 -7.22 10.67
N GLY A 86 25.06 -6.95 9.40
CA GLY A 86 24.10 -6.80 8.31
C GLY A 86 23.34 -8.10 8.05
N HIS A 87 22.03 -7.98 7.86
CA HIS A 87 21.21 -9.10 7.42
C HIS A 87 21.65 -9.60 6.04
N ASP A 88 21.52 -10.90 5.81
CA ASP A 88 21.85 -11.53 4.52
C ASP A 88 21.00 -10.95 3.38
N PHE A 89 21.56 -10.98 2.16
CA PHE A 89 20.87 -10.49 0.94
C PHE A 89 19.45 -11.05 0.80
N PHE A 90 19.24 -12.33 1.05
CA PHE A 90 17.91 -12.93 0.94
C PHE A 90 16.92 -12.40 1.97
N TYR A 91 17.38 -12.10 3.18
CA TYR A 91 16.53 -11.45 4.20
C TYR A 91 16.10 -10.06 3.75
N MET A 92 17.04 -9.23 3.27
CA MET A 92 16.73 -7.90 2.76
C MET A 92 15.81 -7.96 1.54
N PHE A 93 16.05 -8.94 0.65
CA PHE A 93 15.20 -9.17 -0.51
C PHE A 93 13.75 -9.49 -0.12
N THR A 94 13.51 -10.32 0.91
CA THR A 94 12.16 -10.63 1.37
C THR A 94 11.40 -9.43 1.92
N ILE A 95 12.11 -8.43 2.45
CA ILE A 95 11.51 -7.18 2.94
C ILE A 95 11.19 -6.24 1.77
N ILE A 96 12.08 -6.13 0.79
CA ILE A 96 11.95 -5.18 -0.32
C ILE A 96 11.00 -5.71 -1.41
N PHE A 97 11.00 -7.01 -1.67
CA PHE A 97 10.21 -7.63 -2.73
C PHE A 97 8.71 -7.29 -2.70
N PRO A 98 8.02 -7.30 -1.54
CA PRO A 98 6.61 -6.91 -1.47
C PRO A 98 6.33 -5.49 -1.95
N ALA A 99 7.31 -4.59 -1.87
CA ALA A 99 7.15 -3.21 -2.32
C ALA A 99 6.94 -3.08 -3.84
N PHE A 100 7.37 -4.08 -4.61
CA PHE A 100 7.19 -4.14 -6.07
C PHE A 100 5.97 -4.96 -6.49
N THR A 101 5.16 -5.45 -5.55
CA THR A 101 3.93 -6.18 -5.84
C THR A 101 2.75 -5.23 -6.05
N GLY A 102 1.61 -5.74 -6.54
CA GLY A 102 0.40 -4.95 -6.72
C GLY A 102 0.07 -4.58 -8.17
N ILE A 103 0.91 -4.93 -9.14
CA ILE A 103 0.66 -4.71 -10.58
C ILE A 103 -0.67 -5.35 -11.02
N ALA A 104 -1.02 -6.49 -10.45
CA ALA A 104 -2.28 -7.20 -10.72
C ALA A 104 -3.54 -6.38 -10.38
N ALA A 105 -3.43 -5.37 -9.50
CA ALA A 105 -4.54 -4.49 -9.16
C ALA A 105 -5.07 -3.72 -10.38
N GLY A 106 -4.18 -3.25 -11.26
CA GLY A 106 -4.57 -2.60 -12.50
C GLY A 106 -5.32 -3.52 -13.47
N LEU A 107 -4.97 -4.80 -13.51
CA LEU A 107 -5.62 -5.80 -14.36
C LEU A 107 -7.07 -6.06 -13.91
N GLY A 108 -7.32 -6.13 -12.61
CA GLY A 108 -8.67 -6.35 -12.06
C GLY A 108 -9.66 -5.21 -12.33
N LEU A 109 -9.16 -4.02 -12.67
CA LEU A 109 -9.96 -2.85 -13.04
C LEU A 109 -10.06 -2.64 -14.56
N SER A 110 -9.59 -3.60 -15.35
CA SER A 110 -9.54 -3.49 -16.83
C SER A 110 -10.90 -3.25 -17.47
N GLY A 111 -11.99 -3.75 -16.88
CA GLY A 111 -13.36 -3.55 -17.38
C GLY A 111 -13.85 -2.10 -17.35
N ASP A 112 -13.25 -1.26 -16.53
CA ASP A 112 -13.63 0.16 -16.40
C ASP A 112 -12.82 1.08 -17.33
N LEU A 113 -11.84 0.54 -18.06
CA LEU A 113 -10.96 1.29 -18.95
C LEU A 113 -11.55 1.41 -20.37
N LYS A 114 -11.44 2.59 -20.98
CA LYS A 114 -11.91 2.85 -22.34
C LYS A 114 -11.14 2.02 -23.38
N ASP A 115 -9.84 1.84 -23.20
CA ASP A 115 -8.98 1.01 -24.06
C ASP A 115 -7.98 0.22 -23.17
N PRO A 116 -8.40 -0.95 -22.63
CA PRO A 116 -7.57 -1.72 -21.73
C PRO A 116 -6.27 -2.22 -22.37
N LYS A 117 -6.32 -2.59 -23.65
CA LYS A 117 -5.17 -3.16 -24.39
C LYS A 117 -3.98 -2.19 -24.47
N LYS A 118 -4.26 -0.89 -24.51
CA LYS A 118 -3.24 0.16 -24.56
C LYS A 118 -2.95 0.74 -23.18
N SER A 119 -3.98 1.00 -22.40
CA SER A 119 -3.87 1.70 -21.11
C SER A 119 -3.16 0.86 -20.06
N ILE A 120 -3.38 -0.47 -20.01
CA ILE A 120 -2.77 -1.34 -19.02
C ILE A 120 -1.25 -1.46 -19.23
N PRO A 121 -0.73 -1.84 -20.42
CA PRO A 121 0.71 -1.97 -20.61
C PRO A 121 1.45 -0.65 -20.39
N GLN A 122 0.91 0.45 -20.95
CA GLN A 122 1.53 1.77 -20.79
C GLN A 122 1.49 2.27 -19.35
N GLY A 123 0.35 2.16 -18.68
CA GLY A 123 0.20 2.56 -17.28
C GLY A 123 1.11 1.78 -16.35
N THR A 124 1.19 0.47 -16.53
CA THR A 124 2.05 -0.41 -15.75
C THR A 124 3.53 -0.08 -15.97
N LEU A 125 3.95 0.10 -17.23
CA LEU A 125 5.33 0.45 -17.55
C LEU A 125 5.75 1.78 -16.91
N TRP A 126 4.94 2.83 -17.08
CA TRP A 126 5.22 4.14 -16.49
C TRP A 126 5.20 4.10 -14.97
N ALA A 127 4.24 3.43 -14.35
CA ALA A 127 4.19 3.27 -12.90
C ALA A 127 5.43 2.56 -12.35
N THR A 128 5.91 1.51 -13.04
CA THR A 128 7.12 0.79 -12.66
C THR A 128 8.36 1.67 -12.78
N ILE A 129 8.52 2.40 -13.89
CA ILE A 129 9.67 3.29 -14.09
C ILE A 129 9.69 4.40 -13.01
N VAL A 130 8.56 5.06 -12.79
CA VAL A 130 8.44 6.11 -11.75
C VAL A 130 8.72 5.52 -10.38
N GLY A 131 8.20 4.33 -10.08
CA GLY A 131 8.47 3.63 -8.81
C GLY A 131 9.96 3.39 -8.60
N ILE A 132 10.67 2.84 -9.59
CA ILE A 132 12.12 2.60 -9.52
C ILE A 132 12.86 3.91 -9.26
N VAL A 133 12.56 4.98 -10.00
CA VAL A 133 13.20 6.30 -9.81
C VAL A 133 12.98 6.82 -8.39
N VAL A 134 11.75 6.71 -7.87
CA VAL A 134 11.43 7.15 -6.50
C VAL A 134 12.18 6.31 -5.46
N TYR A 135 12.23 4.98 -5.60
CA TYR A 135 12.98 4.12 -4.68
C TYR A 135 14.47 4.46 -4.65
N VAL A 136 15.08 4.65 -5.82
CA VAL A 136 16.48 5.05 -5.92
C VAL A 136 16.70 6.42 -5.27
N ALA A 137 15.81 7.39 -5.55
CA ALA A 137 15.91 8.72 -4.95
C ALA A 137 15.76 8.68 -3.42
N VAL A 138 14.83 7.88 -2.88
CA VAL A 138 14.66 7.67 -1.43
C VAL A 138 15.92 7.04 -0.83
N ALA A 139 16.50 6.04 -1.48
CA ALA A 139 17.74 5.41 -1.02
C ALA A 139 18.89 6.41 -0.93
N PHE A 140 19.08 7.26 -1.95
CA PHE A 140 20.08 8.31 -1.91
C PHE A 140 19.78 9.35 -0.82
N LYS A 141 18.54 9.79 -0.69
CA LYS A 141 18.16 10.75 0.36
C LYS A 141 18.46 10.19 1.75
N LEU A 142 18.10 8.94 2.03
CA LEU A 142 18.39 8.27 3.29
C LEU A 142 19.89 8.16 3.56
N TYR A 143 20.65 7.75 2.54
CA TYR A 143 22.11 7.62 2.65
C TYR A 143 22.80 8.95 3.04
N PHE A 144 22.38 10.05 2.45
CA PHE A 144 22.96 11.36 2.75
C PHE A 144 22.40 12.06 4.00
N SER A 145 21.21 11.66 4.46
CA SER A 145 20.53 12.34 5.57
C SER A 145 20.64 11.64 6.92
N ALA A 146 21.17 10.41 6.97
CA ALA A 146 21.25 9.64 8.20
C ALA A 146 22.55 8.83 8.28
N THR A 147 22.99 8.54 9.50
CA THR A 147 24.13 7.67 9.75
C THR A 147 23.79 6.22 9.53
N THR A 148 24.81 5.38 9.25
CA THR A 148 24.63 3.93 9.08
C THR A 148 23.99 3.27 10.32
N PHE A 149 24.33 3.76 11.49
CA PHE A 149 23.75 3.26 12.77
C PHE A 149 22.25 3.60 12.86
N GLU A 150 21.85 4.83 12.55
CA GLU A 150 20.45 5.22 12.56
C GLU A 150 19.63 4.46 11.53
N LEU A 151 20.17 4.24 10.32
CA LEU A 151 19.50 3.44 9.29
C LEU A 151 19.31 1.97 9.69
N ALA A 152 20.21 1.42 10.51
CA ALA A 152 20.14 0.02 10.95
C ALA A 152 19.19 -0.19 12.13
N TYR A 153 19.09 0.78 13.05
CA TYR A 153 18.41 0.59 14.35
C TYR A 153 17.18 1.50 14.56
N ASP A 154 17.00 2.53 13.74
CA ASP A 154 15.87 3.46 13.89
C ASP A 154 14.83 3.25 12.78
N GLU A 155 13.79 2.50 13.09
CA GLU A 155 12.67 2.25 12.15
C GLU A 155 11.92 3.54 11.75
N MET A 156 12.11 4.62 12.51
CA MET A 156 11.42 5.91 12.34
C MET A 156 12.27 7.00 11.72
N ILE A 157 13.44 6.66 11.20
CA ILE A 157 14.40 7.62 10.65
C ILE A 157 13.79 8.55 9.60
N MET A 158 12.92 8.02 8.73
CA MET A 158 12.22 8.82 7.72
C MET A 158 11.35 9.91 8.32
N GLN A 159 10.76 9.64 9.49
CA GLN A 159 9.95 10.61 10.23
C GLN A 159 10.81 11.76 10.80
N LYS A 160 12.04 11.44 11.21
CA LYS A 160 12.98 12.46 11.72
C LYS A 160 13.53 13.35 10.61
N ILE A 161 13.73 12.80 9.41
CA ILE A 161 14.23 13.53 8.24
C ILE A 161 13.15 14.44 7.65
N ALA A 162 11.87 14.01 7.63
CA ALA A 162 10.80 14.79 7.02
C ALA A 162 10.58 16.13 7.73
N ILE A 163 10.25 17.20 6.99
CA ILE A 163 9.93 18.54 7.55
C ILE A 163 8.85 18.43 8.64
N TRP A 164 7.85 17.59 8.39
CA TRP A 164 6.79 17.32 9.34
C TRP A 164 6.68 15.80 9.55
N GLY A 165 7.33 15.31 10.62
CA GLY A 165 7.47 13.90 10.91
C GLY A 165 6.17 13.09 10.82
N PRO A 166 5.03 13.53 11.40
CA PRO A 166 3.77 12.80 11.35
C PRO A 166 3.23 12.47 9.96
N ILE A 167 3.69 13.15 8.91
CA ILE A 167 3.26 12.88 7.53
C ILE A 167 3.69 11.49 7.05
N ILE A 168 4.80 10.96 7.57
CA ILE A 168 5.31 9.63 7.16
C ILE A 168 4.36 8.50 7.59
N PRO A 169 3.97 8.37 8.88
CA PRO A 169 2.97 7.36 9.26
C PRO A 169 1.60 7.60 8.63
N ILE A 170 1.20 8.84 8.39
CA ILE A 170 -0.03 9.15 7.66
C ILE A 170 0.07 8.62 6.21
N GLY A 171 1.17 8.89 5.52
CA GLY A 171 1.43 8.37 4.17
C GLY A 171 1.44 6.84 4.14
N LEU A 172 2.08 6.20 5.11
CA LEU A 172 2.10 4.74 5.26
C LEU A 172 0.69 4.17 5.47
N GLY A 173 -0.12 4.81 6.32
CA GLY A 173 -1.52 4.47 6.52
C GLY A 173 -2.34 4.57 5.23
N CYS A 174 -2.15 5.66 4.48
CA CYS A 174 -2.76 5.85 3.17
C CYS A 174 -2.34 4.77 2.15
N ALA A 175 -1.05 4.40 2.12
CA ALA A 175 -0.57 3.32 1.25
C ALA A 175 -1.25 1.98 1.55
N ALA A 176 -1.43 1.66 2.81
CA ALA A 176 -2.10 0.44 3.22
C ALA A 176 -3.61 0.46 2.90
N ILE A 177 -4.27 1.60 3.10
CA ILE A 177 -5.68 1.78 2.71
C ILE A 177 -5.83 1.60 1.19
N SER A 178 -4.91 2.15 0.40
CA SER A 178 -4.88 1.97 -1.06
C SER A 178 -4.77 0.50 -1.45
N SER A 179 -3.85 -0.23 -0.84
CA SER A 179 -3.65 -1.66 -1.09
C SER A 179 -4.89 -2.48 -0.71
N ALA A 180 -5.50 -2.19 0.44
CA ALA A 180 -6.71 -2.83 0.89
C ALA A 180 -7.90 -2.55 -0.05
N LEU A 181 -8.11 -1.30 -0.45
CA LEU A 181 -9.15 -0.92 -1.40
C LEU A 181 -8.96 -1.63 -2.75
N GLY A 182 -7.73 -1.68 -3.25
CA GLY A 182 -7.41 -2.40 -4.48
C GLY A 182 -7.83 -3.86 -4.39
N SER A 183 -7.46 -4.56 -3.33
CA SER A 183 -7.78 -5.98 -3.10
C SER A 183 -9.29 -6.22 -2.99
N VAL A 184 -9.99 -5.38 -2.20
CA VAL A 184 -11.45 -5.48 -2.01
C VAL A 184 -12.22 -5.21 -3.32
N MET A 185 -11.69 -4.36 -4.20
CA MET A 185 -12.32 -4.08 -5.50
C MET A 185 -12.10 -5.21 -6.53
N ILE A 186 -10.93 -5.85 -6.50
CA ILE A 186 -10.52 -6.84 -7.50
C ILE A 186 -11.11 -8.22 -7.21
N ALA A 187 -11.07 -8.67 -5.96
CA ALA A 187 -11.47 -10.02 -5.58
C ALA A 187 -12.89 -10.38 -6.05
N PRO A 188 -13.93 -9.56 -5.82
CA PRO A 188 -15.27 -9.86 -6.29
C PRO A 188 -15.40 -9.89 -7.82
N ARG A 189 -14.69 -9.01 -8.52
CA ARG A 189 -14.71 -8.96 -9.99
C ARG A 189 -14.04 -10.18 -10.60
N THR A 190 -12.93 -10.63 -10.02
CA THR A 190 -12.26 -11.86 -10.44
C THR A 190 -13.17 -13.07 -10.21
N LEU A 191 -13.83 -13.15 -9.06
CA LEU A 191 -14.76 -14.23 -8.76
C LEU A 191 -15.99 -14.23 -9.70
N GLN A 192 -16.50 -13.04 -10.04
CA GLN A 192 -17.56 -12.90 -11.04
C GLN A 192 -17.11 -13.36 -12.43
N ALA A 193 -15.91 -12.99 -12.87
CA ALA A 193 -15.37 -13.43 -14.15
C ALA A 193 -15.22 -14.95 -14.21
N LEU A 194 -14.69 -15.58 -13.17
CA LEU A 194 -14.60 -17.03 -13.04
C LEU A 194 -15.99 -17.70 -13.09
N GLY A 195 -17.01 -17.06 -12.53
CA GLY A 195 -18.40 -17.49 -12.64
C GLY A 195 -18.93 -17.41 -14.07
N VAL A 196 -18.64 -16.33 -14.78
CA VAL A 196 -19.03 -16.16 -16.21
C VAL A 196 -18.35 -17.21 -17.09
N ASP A 197 -17.08 -17.52 -16.82
CA ASP A 197 -16.29 -18.53 -17.55
C ASP A 197 -16.66 -19.97 -17.19
N LYS A 198 -17.65 -20.17 -16.30
CA LYS A 198 -18.17 -21.48 -15.88
C LYS A 198 -17.10 -22.41 -15.31
N ILE A 199 -16.11 -21.87 -14.59
CA ILE A 199 -15.05 -22.66 -13.97
C ILE A 199 -15.56 -23.47 -12.77
N PHE A 200 -16.62 -22.99 -12.11
CA PHE A 200 -17.30 -23.70 -11.02
C PHE A 200 -18.45 -24.59 -11.56
N ASN A 201 -19.02 -25.42 -10.70
CA ASN A 201 -20.23 -26.17 -11.03
C ASN A 201 -21.37 -25.22 -11.45
N ASP A 202 -22.26 -25.64 -12.34
CA ASP A 202 -23.29 -24.83 -13.01
C ASP A 202 -24.10 -23.95 -12.04
N GLY A 203 -24.46 -24.47 -10.86
CA GLY A 203 -25.19 -23.72 -9.83
C GLY A 203 -24.35 -22.57 -9.24
N ALA A 204 -23.10 -22.81 -8.89
CA ALA A 204 -22.20 -21.84 -8.30
C ALA A 204 -21.76 -20.80 -9.35
N SER A 205 -21.46 -21.23 -10.57
CA SER A 205 -21.11 -20.35 -11.67
C SER A 205 -22.21 -19.33 -11.96
N GLY A 206 -23.46 -19.79 -12.06
CA GLY A 206 -24.61 -18.91 -12.28
C GLY A 206 -24.88 -17.95 -11.11
N TRP A 207 -24.52 -18.32 -9.88
CA TRP A 207 -24.66 -17.49 -8.72
C TRP A 207 -23.62 -16.38 -8.68
N PHE A 208 -22.34 -16.69 -8.89
CA PHE A 208 -21.23 -15.74 -8.91
C PHE A 208 -21.25 -14.83 -10.14
N ALA A 209 -21.73 -15.30 -11.29
CA ALA A 209 -21.81 -14.53 -12.52
C ALA A 209 -22.81 -13.35 -12.44
N ARG A 210 -23.69 -13.31 -11.43
CA ARG A 210 -24.73 -12.28 -11.31
C ARG A 210 -24.13 -10.92 -10.99
N GLY A 211 -24.30 -9.97 -11.92
CA GLY A 211 -23.98 -8.55 -11.73
C GLY A 211 -25.24 -7.71 -11.47
N ARG A 212 -25.05 -6.52 -10.91
CA ARG A 212 -26.11 -5.52 -10.72
C ARG A 212 -26.62 -5.04 -12.09
N LYS A 213 -27.93 -5.04 -12.31
CA LYS A 213 -28.55 -4.68 -13.60
C LYS A 213 -28.16 -3.29 -14.11
N LYS A 214 -27.78 -2.36 -13.25
CA LYS A 214 -27.51 -0.97 -13.59
C LYS A 214 -26.05 -0.74 -13.99
N ASP A 215 -25.10 -1.37 -13.34
CA ASP A 215 -23.67 -1.05 -13.44
C ASP A 215 -22.80 -2.30 -13.72
N GLY A 216 -23.40 -3.50 -13.78
CA GLY A 216 -22.67 -4.76 -13.97
C GLY A 216 -21.81 -5.16 -12.77
N GLU A 217 -21.83 -4.39 -11.68
CA GLU A 217 -21.03 -4.68 -10.49
C GLU A 217 -21.41 -6.03 -9.86
N PRO A 218 -20.44 -6.79 -9.34
CA PRO A 218 -20.70 -8.07 -8.71
C PRO A 218 -21.61 -7.92 -7.48
N ILE A 219 -22.69 -8.69 -7.41
CA ILE A 219 -23.61 -8.67 -6.26
C ILE A 219 -23.31 -9.82 -5.30
N ASN A 220 -23.13 -11.01 -5.85
CA ASN A 220 -23.02 -12.24 -5.05
C ASN A 220 -21.55 -12.64 -4.80
N SER A 221 -20.61 -11.95 -5.43
CA SER A 221 -19.18 -12.17 -5.25
C SER A 221 -18.54 -11.21 -4.24
N LEU A 222 -19.30 -10.20 -3.80
CA LEU A 222 -18.97 -9.32 -2.68
C LEU A 222 -19.32 -10.00 -1.37
#